data_8a33d8682edce27a124bfaa8fb97e5ac
#
_entry.id   8a33d8682edce27a124bfaa8fb97e5ac
#
_cell.length_a   1.000
_cell.length_b   1.000
_cell.length_c   1.000
_cell.angle_alpha   90.00
_cell.angle_beta   90.00
_cell.angle_gamma   90.00
#
_symmetry.space_group_name_H-M   'P 1'
#
loop_
_entity.id
_entity.type
_entity.pdbx_description
1 polymer ?
#
loop_
_entity_poly.entity_id
_entity_poly.type
_entity_poly.pdbx_seq_one_letter_code
_entity_poly.pdbx_strand_id
1 'polypeptide(L)'
;STRKESSAASDVYKRQYVSFLPKSITTAIGMGISEELGGYVSITVAIIVLTGVLGNMCAESVCKLFKIEEPIAKGIAIGTASHAIGTSKAMELGDIEGAMSSLSIVVSGLITVIGASVFAQFM
;
A
#
# COMPACT_ATOMS: atom_id res chain seq x y z
N SER A 1 -26.82 -1.18 25.72
CA SER A 1 -26.08 -1.73 26.84
C SER A 1 -24.59 -1.77 26.53
N THR A 2 -23.77 -1.83 27.56
CA THR A 2 -22.31 -1.85 27.49
C THR A 2 -21.78 -2.94 26.55
N ARG A 3 -22.40 -4.12 26.52
CA ARG A 3 -21.98 -5.24 25.68
C ARG A 3 -22.23 -4.94 24.19
N LYS A 4 -23.34 -4.32 23.84
CA LYS A 4 -23.65 -3.90 22.45
C LYS A 4 -22.71 -2.79 21.99
N GLU A 5 -22.42 -1.84 22.86
CA GLU A 5 -21.49 -0.74 22.58
C GLU A 5 -20.06 -1.25 22.37
N SER A 6 -19.61 -2.18 23.20
CA SER A 6 -18.30 -2.81 23.07
C SER A 6 -18.19 -3.62 21.77
N SER A 7 -19.25 -4.35 21.40
CA SER A 7 -19.29 -5.09 20.13
C SER A 7 -19.24 -4.15 18.93
N ALA A 8 -20.03 -3.07 18.96
CA ALA A 8 -20.04 -2.08 17.88
C ALA A 8 -18.69 -1.39 17.72
N ALA A 9 -18.03 -1.03 18.83
CA ALA A 9 -16.70 -0.43 18.80
C ALA A 9 -15.65 -1.40 18.22
N SER A 10 -15.75 -2.68 18.58
CA SER A 10 -14.86 -3.72 18.03
C SER A 10 -15.06 -3.89 16.52
N ASP A 11 -16.31 -3.87 16.06
CA ASP A 11 -16.61 -4.00 14.63
C ASP A 11 -16.08 -2.80 13.82
N VAL A 12 -16.23 -1.58 14.34
CA VAL A 12 -15.68 -0.38 13.72
C VAL A 12 -14.16 -0.48 13.63
N TYR A 13 -13.50 -0.90 14.71
CA TYR A 13 -12.05 -1.08 14.74
C TYR A 13 -11.57 -2.09 13.69
N LYS A 14 -12.24 -3.24 13.57
CA LYS A 14 -11.93 -4.25 12.57
C LYS A 14 -12.07 -3.70 11.15
N ARG A 15 -13.14 -2.97 10.87
CA ARG A 15 -13.37 -2.37 9.55
C ARG A 15 -12.31 -1.33 9.21
N GLN A 16 -11.89 -0.52 10.19
CA GLN A 16 -10.79 0.43 10.02
C GLN A 16 -9.48 -0.30 9.74
N TYR A 17 -9.18 -1.33 10.51
CA TYR A 17 -7.97 -2.13 10.36
C TYR A 17 -7.86 -2.72 8.94
N VAL A 18 -8.89 -3.43 8.47
CA VAL A 18 -8.87 -4.04 7.14
C VAL A 18 -8.85 -3.00 6.02
N SER A 19 -9.38 -1.79 6.25
CA SER A 19 -9.32 -0.71 5.28
C SER A 19 -7.89 -0.22 5.04
N PHE A 20 -7.02 -0.30 6.05
CA PHE A 20 -5.62 0.13 5.98
C PHE A 20 -4.66 -0.97 5.50
N LEU A 21 -5.04 -2.24 5.58
CA LEU A 21 -4.16 -3.34 5.19
C LEU A 21 -3.58 -3.18 3.78
N PRO A 22 -4.38 -2.86 2.74
CA PRO A 22 -3.85 -2.77 1.38
C PRO A 22 -3.37 -1.37 1.00
N LYS A 23 -2.88 -0.58 1.94
CA LYS A 23 -2.53 0.84 1.72
C LYS A 23 -1.44 1.09 0.67
N SER A 24 -0.56 0.12 0.46
CA SER A 24 0.61 0.28 -0.41
C SER A 24 0.49 -0.47 -1.74
N ILE A 25 -0.67 -0.96 -2.05
CA ILE A 25 -0.95 -1.71 -3.29
C ILE A 25 -1.69 -0.83 -4.31
N THR A 26 -1.85 -1.31 -5.55
CA THR A 26 -2.64 -0.60 -6.55
C THR A 26 -4.08 -0.42 -6.10
N THR A 27 -4.71 0.68 -6.49
CA THR A 27 -6.07 1.03 -6.07
C THR A 27 -7.08 -0.07 -6.38
N ALA A 28 -7.02 -0.66 -7.58
CA ALA A 28 -7.96 -1.70 -7.99
C ALA A 28 -7.91 -2.94 -7.08
N ILE A 29 -6.70 -3.43 -6.81
CA ILE A 29 -6.50 -4.59 -5.92
C ILE A 29 -6.87 -4.22 -4.48
N GLY A 30 -6.48 -3.03 -4.03
CA GLY A 30 -6.78 -2.54 -2.69
C GLY A 30 -8.28 -2.41 -2.42
N MET A 31 -9.03 -1.91 -3.39
CA MET A 31 -10.50 -1.83 -3.31
C MET A 31 -11.10 -3.23 -3.16
N GLY A 32 -10.67 -4.17 -3.99
CA GLY A 32 -11.16 -5.55 -3.94
C GLY A 32 -10.89 -6.22 -2.59
N ILE A 33 -9.68 -6.08 -2.07
CA ILE A 33 -9.30 -6.64 -0.76
C ILE A 33 -10.12 -5.99 0.36
N SER A 34 -10.26 -4.68 0.36
CA SER A 34 -11.03 -3.96 1.37
C SER A 34 -12.50 -4.38 1.37
N GLU A 35 -13.10 -4.48 0.19
CA GLU A 35 -14.48 -4.93 0.03
C GLU A 35 -14.68 -6.36 0.53
N GLU A 36 -13.80 -7.28 0.11
CA GLU A 36 -13.86 -8.69 0.49
C GLU A 36 -13.73 -8.90 2.00
N LEU A 37 -12.87 -8.12 2.65
CA LEU A 37 -12.63 -8.21 4.09
C LEU A 37 -13.57 -7.36 4.93
N GLY A 38 -14.51 -6.64 4.31
CA GLY A 38 -15.48 -5.81 5.01
C GLY A 38 -14.98 -4.45 5.47
N GLY A 39 -13.93 -3.93 4.84
CA GLY A 39 -13.40 -2.59 5.12
C GLY A 39 -14.23 -1.46 4.48
N TYR A 40 -13.81 -0.23 4.77
CA TYR A 40 -14.36 0.96 4.12
C TYR A 40 -13.59 1.26 2.83
N VAL A 41 -14.16 0.91 1.69
CA VAL A 41 -13.52 1.06 0.37
C VAL A 41 -13.08 2.51 0.12
N SER A 42 -13.90 3.49 0.46
CA SER A 42 -13.57 4.91 0.28
C SER A 42 -12.34 5.33 1.08
N ILE A 43 -12.20 4.84 2.30
CA ILE A 43 -11.03 5.09 3.14
C ILE A 43 -9.79 4.43 2.53
N THR A 44 -9.94 3.19 2.07
CA THR A 44 -8.85 2.46 1.40
C THR A 44 -8.34 3.21 0.19
N VAL A 45 -9.23 3.67 -0.68
CA VAL A 45 -8.87 4.45 -1.88
C VAL A 45 -8.13 5.73 -1.50
N ALA A 46 -8.66 6.48 -0.54
CA ALA A 46 -8.05 7.73 -0.10
C ALA A 46 -6.63 7.51 0.43
N ILE A 47 -6.42 6.48 1.23
CA ILE A 47 -5.10 6.16 1.81
C ILE A 47 -4.13 5.70 0.73
N ILE A 48 -4.57 4.87 -0.21
CA ILE A 48 -3.73 4.41 -1.33
C ILE A 48 -3.26 5.60 -2.16
N VAL A 49 -4.17 6.51 -2.50
CA VAL A 49 -3.82 7.71 -3.28
C VAL A 49 -2.86 8.61 -2.51
N LEU A 50 -3.12 8.87 -1.23
CA LEU A 50 -2.22 9.66 -0.38
C LEU A 50 -0.84 9.01 -0.29
N THR A 51 -0.76 7.71 -0.06
CA THR A 51 0.50 6.97 0.01
C THR A 51 1.29 7.10 -1.29
N GLY A 52 0.61 6.96 -2.43
CA GLY A 52 1.23 7.08 -3.75
C GLY A 52 1.75 8.48 -4.03
N VAL A 53 0.96 9.50 -3.75
CA VAL A 53 1.33 10.90 -3.97
C VAL A 53 2.51 11.29 -3.08
N LEU A 54 2.45 10.98 -1.79
CA LEU A 54 3.54 11.26 -0.86
C LEU A 54 4.82 10.53 -1.27
N GLY A 55 4.71 9.26 -1.66
CA GLY A 55 5.85 8.49 -2.13
C GLY A 55 6.46 9.06 -3.40
N ASN A 56 5.65 9.50 -4.34
CA ASN A 56 6.12 10.16 -5.56
C ASN A 56 6.90 11.44 -5.24
N MET A 57 6.37 12.27 -4.36
CA MET A 57 7.01 13.55 -3.97
C MET A 57 8.29 13.34 -3.15
N CYS A 58 8.31 12.35 -2.27
CA CYS A 58 9.40 12.15 -1.31
C CYS A 58 10.47 11.14 -1.77
N ALA A 59 10.22 10.34 -2.81
CA ALA A 59 11.08 9.24 -3.21
C ALA A 59 12.54 9.66 -3.42
N GLU A 60 12.78 10.70 -4.17
CA GLU A 60 14.13 11.20 -4.46
C GLU A 60 14.83 11.70 -3.20
N SER A 61 14.12 12.48 -2.39
CA SER A 61 14.65 13.02 -1.13
C SER A 61 14.99 11.92 -0.13
N VAL A 62 14.14 10.92 0.00
CA VAL A 62 14.37 9.76 0.88
C VAL A 62 15.56 8.95 0.42
N CYS A 63 15.68 8.68 -0.89
CA CYS A 63 16.82 7.97 -1.44
C CYS A 63 18.15 8.71 -1.20
N LYS A 64 18.16 10.03 -1.32
CA LYS A 64 19.33 10.84 -1.02
C LYS A 64 19.66 10.85 0.48
N LEU A 65 18.67 10.96 1.34
CA LEU A 65 18.85 11.00 2.80
C LEU A 65 19.46 9.70 3.32
N PHE A 66 18.98 8.54 2.84
CA PHE A 66 19.47 7.23 3.23
C PHE A 66 20.64 6.71 2.35
N LYS A 67 21.14 7.55 1.42
CA LYS A 67 22.23 7.21 0.51
C LYS A 67 21.99 5.93 -0.30
N ILE A 68 20.75 5.76 -0.76
CA ILE A 68 20.37 4.64 -1.63
C ILE A 68 20.76 5.05 -3.06
N GLU A 69 21.84 4.50 -3.58
CA GLU A 69 22.34 4.82 -4.92
C GLU A 69 22.08 3.71 -5.94
N GLU A 70 21.90 2.48 -5.46
CA GLU A 70 21.67 1.32 -6.32
C GLU A 70 20.31 1.43 -7.03
N PRO A 71 20.27 1.43 -8.39
CA PRO A 71 19.05 1.59 -9.14
C PRO A 71 17.99 0.52 -8.84
N ILE A 72 18.41 -0.73 -8.66
CA ILE A 72 17.51 -1.84 -8.34
C ILE A 72 16.87 -1.61 -6.98
N ALA A 73 17.65 -1.22 -5.98
CA ALA A 73 17.15 -0.94 -4.64
C ALA A 73 16.14 0.23 -4.62
N LYS A 74 16.45 1.31 -5.37
CA LYS A 74 15.54 2.45 -5.53
C LYS A 74 14.19 2.01 -6.12
N GLY A 75 14.24 1.25 -7.21
CA GLY A 75 13.05 0.77 -7.89
C GLY A 75 12.18 -0.08 -6.98
N ILE A 76 12.77 -1.06 -6.30
CA ILE A 76 12.06 -1.94 -5.38
C ILE A 76 11.43 -1.14 -4.23
N ALA A 77 12.18 -0.23 -3.62
CA ALA A 77 11.69 0.59 -2.51
C ALA A 77 10.50 1.46 -2.93
N ILE A 78 10.59 2.13 -4.07
CA ILE A 78 9.53 3.00 -4.59
C ILE A 78 8.28 2.19 -4.95
N GLY A 79 8.46 1.07 -5.66
CA GLY A 79 7.35 0.23 -6.09
C GLY A 79 6.60 -0.42 -4.93
N THR A 80 7.31 -0.89 -3.91
CA THR A 80 6.70 -1.52 -2.74
C THR A 80 6.02 -0.52 -1.81
N ALA A 81 6.58 0.68 -1.68
CA ALA A 81 6.03 1.70 -0.78
C ALA A 81 4.89 2.50 -1.41
N SER A 82 4.96 2.80 -2.71
CA SER A 82 4.12 3.82 -3.36
C SER A 82 3.44 3.36 -4.63
N HIS A 83 3.46 2.06 -4.90
CA HIS A 83 2.75 1.38 -5.99
C HIS A 83 2.88 2.10 -7.37
N ALA A 84 1.80 2.13 -8.16
CA ALA A 84 1.82 2.69 -9.52
C ALA A 84 2.12 4.19 -9.54
N ILE A 85 1.62 4.95 -8.59
CA ILE A 85 1.86 6.40 -8.53
C ILE A 85 3.34 6.71 -8.27
N GLY A 86 3.98 5.95 -7.36
CA GLY A 86 5.42 6.07 -7.11
C GLY A 86 6.28 5.60 -8.28
N THR A 87 5.79 4.61 -9.03
CA THR A 87 6.50 4.07 -10.20
C THR A 87 6.70 5.12 -11.29
N SER A 88 5.80 6.07 -11.46
CA SER A 88 6.00 7.18 -12.38
C SER A 88 7.26 7.98 -12.03
N LYS A 89 7.52 8.17 -10.73
CA LYS A 89 8.77 8.80 -10.27
C LYS A 89 9.99 7.91 -10.51
N ALA A 90 9.87 6.61 -10.29
CA ALA A 90 10.95 5.66 -10.58
C ALA A 90 11.33 5.67 -12.05
N MET A 91 10.36 5.77 -12.97
CA MET A 91 10.61 5.89 -14.41
C MET A 91 11.36 7.17 -14.78
N GLU A 92 11.09 8.28 -14.09
CA GLU A 92 11.83 9.54 -14.27
C GLU A 92 13.29 9.42 -13.80
N LEU A 93 13.56 8.59 -12.77
CA LEU A 93 14.90 8.38 -12.25
C LEU A 93 15.77 7.52 -13.18
N GLY A 94 15.18 6.57 -13.88
CA GLY A 94 15.87 5.73 -14.83
C GLY A 94 15.08 4.50 -15.26
N ASP A 95 15.56 3.82 -16.30
CA ASP A 95 14.92 2.62 -16.86
C ASP A 95 14.94 1.44 -15.89
N ILE A 96 16.06 1.25 -15.20
CA ILE A 96 16.22 0.16 -14.22
C ILE A 96 15.31 0.39 -13.03
N GLU A 97 15.28 1.60 -12.49
CA GLU A 97 14.40 1.98 -11.38
C GLU A 97 12.93 1.77 -11.76
N GLY A 98 12.54 2.18 -12.95
CA GLY A 98 11.17 2.00 -13.46
C GLY A 98 10.79 0.54 -13.61
N ALA A 99 11.67 -0.26 -14.22
CA ALA A 99 11.45 -1.70 -14.41
C ALA A 99 11.32 -2.45 -13.08
N MET A 100 12.23 -2.18 -12.14
CA MET A 100 12.22 -2.83 -10.84
C MET A 100 11.02 -2.40 -9.99
N SER A 101 10.63 -1.13 -10.09
CA SER A 101 9.43 -0.64 -9.44
C SER A 101 8.16 -1.34 -9.96
N SER A 102 8.04 -1.49 -11.27
CA SER A 102 6.93 -2.20 -11.90
C SER A 102 6.85 -3.66 -11.48
N LEU A 103 7.99 -4.36 -11.46
CA LEU A 103 8.07 -5.74 -10.99
C LEU A 103 7.65 -5.84 -9.52
N SER A 104 8.09 -4.90 -8.70
CA SER A 104 7.77 -4.87 -7.27
C SER A 104 6.28 -4.69 -7.01
N ILE A 105 5.57 -3.95 -7.85
CA ILE A 105 4.10 -3.82 -7.76
C ILE A 105 3.44 -5.18 -7.92
N VAL A 106 3.84 -5.97 -8.91
CA VAL A 106 3.27 -7.29 -9.18
C VAL A 106 3.51 -8.23 -7.99
N VAL A 107 4.74 -8.31 -7.52
CA VAL A 107 5.12 -9.16 -6.38
C VAL A 107 4.40 -8.72 -5.11
N SER A 108 4.39 -7.41 -4.83
CA SER A 108 3.69 -6.85 -3.67
C SER A 108 2.19 -7.11 -3.74
N GLY A 109 1.60 -7.05 -4.93
CA GLY A 109 0.20 -7.36 -5.13
C GLY A 109 -0.15 -8.78 -4.73
N LEU A 110 0.63 -9.75 -5.20
CA LEU A 110 0.44 -11.16 -4.85
C LEU A 110 0.61 -11.41 -3.35
N ILE A 111 1.66 -10.86 -2.77
CA ILE A 111 1.92 -10.99 -1.33
C ILE A 111 0.82 -10.34 -0.52
N THR A 112 0.33 -9.16 -0.93
CA THR A 112 -0.73 -8.43 -0.23
C THR A 112 -2.04 -9.19 -0.26
N VAL A 113 -2.42 -9.80 -1.38
CA VAL A 113 -3.65 -10.60 -1.48
C VAL A 113 -3.62 -11.76 -0.49
N ILE A 114 -2.50 -12.48 -0.42
CA ILE A 114 -2.32 -13.61 0.50
C ILE A 114 -2.21 -13.11 1.94
N GLY A 115 -1.36 -12.11 2.18
CA GLY A 115 -1.05 -11.59 3.51
C GLY A 115 -2.23 -10.89 4.18
N ALA A 116 -3.00 -10.10 3.43
CA ALA A 116 -4.15 -9.39 3.98
C ALA A 116 -5.20 -10.37 4.53
N SER A 117 -5.45 -11.46 3.83
CA SER A 117 -6.37 -12.51 4.29
C SER A 117 -5.89 -13.15 5.59
N VAL A 118 -4.58 -13.41 5.70
CA VAL A 118 -3.98 -13.98 6.93
C VAL A 118 -4.05 -12.98 8.07
N PHE A 119 -3.64 -11.73 7.85
CA PHE A 119 -3.65 -10.69 8.91
C PHE A 119 -5.05 -10.32 9.36
N ALA A 120 -6.04 -10.37 8.49
CA ALA A 120 -7.44 -10.13 8.86
C ALA A 120 -7.96 -11.17 9.86
N GLN A 121 -7.44 -12.40 9.84
CA GLN A 121 -7.83 -13.46 10.77
C GLN A 121 -7.37 -13.20 12.21
N PHE A 122 -6.37 -12.35 12.41
CA PHE A 122 -5.90 -11.97 13.75
C PHE A 122 -6.81 -10.94 14.44
N MET A 123 -7.80 -10.47 13.75
CA MET A 123 -8.83 -9.58 14.29
C MET A 123 -10.13 -10.35 14.54
#